data_0a75b810b852a23b97e333865f10bd47
#
_entry.id   0a75b810b852a23b97e333865f10bd47
#
_cell.length_a   1.000
_cell.length_b   1.000
_cell.length_c   1.000
_cell.angle_alpha   90.00
_cell.angle_beta   90.00
_cell.angle_gamma   90.00
#
_symmetry.space_group_name_H-M   'P 1'
#
loop_
_entity.id
_entity.type
_entity.pdbx_description
1 polymer ?
#
loop_
_entity_poly.entity_id
_entity_poly.type
_entity_poly.pdbx_seq_one_letter_code
_entity_poly.pdbx_strand_id
1 'polypeptide(L)'
;MPYPQNVETALNVEKIIRENGAVPATIAIIGGRLKAGLTPEEIEYFGKKGTAIHKASRRDLSVLCAEGEDGATTVTTTMMIAHMAGIKIFATGGIGGVHRGAETTMDISADLEELAHTPVMVVCAGAKSILDLGLTLEYLETKGVPVLGYQTKELPAFYTRRSGFEVDYRVDSPEQLAKIFRTHNDLALSSGILVTNPIPEEYAMPKEVIDRAIDKAIAECKEQGIHGKATTPFLLARVAEITGGDSLASNIRLVYNNAALAARTAVEYCKL
;
A
#
# COMPACT_ATOMS: atom_id res chain seq x y z
N MET A 1 13.54 -1.44 -1.16
CA MET A 1 14.41 -0.97 -2.28
C MET A 1 15.68 -0.41 -1.69
N PRO A 2 16.87 -0.76 -2.20
CA PRO A 2 18.13 -0.15 -1.77
C PRO A 2 18.28 1.27 -2.33
N TYR A 3 19.15 2.06 -1.69
CA TYR A 3 19.61 3.34 -2.23
C TYR A 3 20.56 3.08 -3.42
N PRO A 4 20.51 3.87 -4.53
CA PRO A 4 19.65 5.05 -4.75
C PRO A 4 18.27 4.74 -5.37
N GLN A 5 17.96 3.50 -5.70
CA GLN A 5 16.74 3.10 -6.40
C GLN A 5 15.46 3.49 -5.67
N ASN A 6 15.47 3.53 -4.32
CA ASN A 6 14.33 3.96 -3.51
C ASN A 6 14.00 5.45 -3.75
N VAL A 7 15.01 6.32 -3.84
CA VAL A 7 14.86 7.76 -4.12
C VAL A 7 14.35 7.96 -5.56
N GLU A 8 14.99 7.32 -6.52
CA GLU A 8 14.59 7.39 -7.94
C GLU A 8 13.13 6.96 -8.12
N THR A 9 12.72 5.89 -7.44
CA THR A 9 11.33 5.42 -7.48
C THR A 9 10.37 6.43 -6.89
N ALA A 10 10.69 7.03 -5.74
CA ALA A 10 9.85 8.04 -5.10
C ALA A 10 9.68 9.29 -6.00
N LEU A 11 10.77 9.80 -6.54
CA LEU A 11 10.74 10.96 -7.44
C LEU A 11 9.98 10.67 -8.74
N ASN A 12 10.10 9.45 -9.29
CA ASN A 12 9.34 9.03 -10.46
C ASN A 12 7.84 8.90 -10.15
N VAL A 13 7.46 8.42 -8.96
CA VAL A 13 6.06 8.41 -8.52
C VAL A 13 5.49 9.83 -8.50
N GLU A 14 6.21 10.79 -7.91
CA GLU A 14 5.77 12.17 -7.90
C GLU A 14 5.64 12.77 -9.31
N LYS A 15 6.59 12.46 -10.20
CA LYS A 15 6.53 12.86 -11.60
C LYS A 15 5.27 12.32 -12.29
N ILE A 16 4.98 11.03 -12.14
CA ILE A 16 3.79 10.39 -12.72
C ILE A 16 2.51 11.05 -12.20
N ILE A 17 2.43 11.36 -10.90
CA ILE A 17 1.27 12.04 -10.33
C ILE A 17 1.08 13.42 -10.97
N ARG A 18 2.14 14.22 -11.15
CA ARG A 18 2.09 15.54 -11.80
C ARG A 18 1.69 15.44 -13.27
N GLU A 19 2.23 14.47 -14.00
CA GLU A 19 1.89 14.21 -15.41
C GLU A 19 0.42 13.81 -15.59
N ASN A 20 -0.22 13.24 -14.55
CA ASN A 20 -1.65 12.94 -14.54
C ASN A 20 -2.52 14.05 -13.91
N GLY A 21 -1.97 15.26 -13.72
CA GLY A 21 -2.70 16.47 -13.36
C GLY A 21 -2.96 16.66 -11.86
N ALA A 22 -2.39 15.85 -10.98
CA ALA A 22 -2.51 15.98 -9.53
C ALA A 22 -1.22 16.50 -8.88
N VAL A 23 -1.33 16.94 -7.62
CA VAL A 23 -0.19 17.38 -6.81
C VAL A 23 0.22 16.24 -5.88
N PRO A 24 1.45 15.71 -5.99
CA PRO A 24 1.93 14.68 -5.08
C PRO A 24 2.24 15.24 -3.70
N ALA A 25 2.03 14.42 -2.68
CA ALA A 25 2.39 14.70 -1.30
C ALA A 25 2.98 13.45 -0.66
N THR A 26 4.27 13.22 -0.84
CA THR A 26 4.99 12.14 -0.17
C THR A 26 4.96 12.37 1.33
N ILE A 27 4.62 11.33 2.11
CA ILE A 27 4.34 11.43 3.55
C ILE A 27 5.41 10.70 4.36
N ALA A 28 5.87 11.36 5.43
CA ALA A 28 6.79 10.80 6.43
C ALA A 28 6.68 11.53 7.77
N ILE A 29 7.41 11.04 8.77
CA ILE A 29 7.62 11.72 10.05
C ILE A 29 9.09 12.12 10.08
N ILE A 30 9.38 13.42 10.27
CA ILE A 30 10.76 13.95 10.33
C ILE A 30 10.92 14.76 11.60
N GLY A 31 11.86 14.34 12.46
CA GLY A 31 12.12 15.02 13.73
C GLY A 31 10.85 15.15 14.59
N GLY A 32 10.01 14.09 14.62
CA GLY A 32 8.74 14.06 15.34
C GLY A 32 7.60 14.84 14.67
N ARG A 33 7.81 15.42 13.50
CA ARG A 33 6.79 16.20 12.79
C ARG A 33 6.15 15.38 11.67
N LEU A 34 4.83 15.33 11.66
CA LEU A 34 4.05 14.75 10.58
C LEU A 34 4.17 15.65 9.35
N LYS A 35 4.65 15.10 8.24
CA LYS A 35 4.86 15.84 7.00
C LYS A 35 4.05 15.24 5.86
N ALA A 36 3.36 16.10 5.13
CA ALA A 36 2.70 15.80 3.87
C ALA A 36 3.28 16.72 2.78
N GLY A 37 3.94 16.15 1.79
CA GLY A 37 4.73 16.87 0.79
C GLY A 37 6.19 17.03 1.23
N LEU A 38 6.99 15.98 1.06
CA LEU A 38 8.43 16.03 1.28
C LEU A 38 9.13 16.81 0.16
N THR A 39 10.20 17.53 0.51
CA THR A 39 11.12 18.09 -0.49
C THR A 39 12.01 16.98 -1.10
N PRO A 40 12.62 17.21 -2.28
CA PRO A 40 13.58 16.26 -2.84
C PRO A 40 14.72 15.92 -1.89
N GLU A 41 15.21 16.90 -1.10
CA GLU A 41 16.26 16.71 -0.11
C GLU A 41 15.80 15.82 1.06
N GLU A 42 14.54 15.93 1.47
CA GLU A 42 13.95 15.09 2.50
C GLU A 42 13.73 13.65 1.99
N ILE A 43 13.35 13.49 0.73
CA ILE A 43 13.25 12.16 0.07
C ILE A 43 14.63 11.52 -0.01
N GLU A 44 15.66 12.28 -0.40
CA GLU A 44 17.04 11.83 -0.46
C GLU A 44 17.58 11.41 0.93
N TYR A 45 17.27 12.22 1.96
CA TYR A 45 17.62 11.92 3.35
C TYR A 45 17.03 10.59 3.81
N PHE A 46 15.73 10.37 3.57
CA PHE A 46 15.05 9.11 3.88
C PHE A 46 15.64 7.93 3.10
N GLY A 47 15.90 8.14 1.83
CA GLY A 47 16.48 7.11 0.98
C GLY A 47 17.85 6.63 1.45
N LYS A 48 18.71 7.55 1.87
CA LYS A 48 20.03 7.24 2.41
C LYS A 48 19.99 6.54 3.77
N LYS A 49 19.12 6.99 4.67
CA LYS A 49 18.90 6.32 5.97
C LYS A 49 18.29 4.91 5.83
N GLY A 50 17.43 4.70 4.85
CA GLY A 50 16.87 3.40 4.52
C GLY A 50 16.23 2.71 5.74
N THR A 51 16.66 1.47 6.01
CA THR A 51 16.12 0.63 7.10
C THR A 51 16.50 1.08 8.50
N ALA A 52 17.38 2.07 8.66
CA ALA A 52 17.69 2.67 9.95
C ALA A 52 16.54 3.56 10.47
N ILE A 53 15.63 4.01 9.59
CA ILE A 53 14.45 4.77 10.01
C ILE A 53 13.42 3.82 10.60
N HIS A 54 12.81 4.24 11.71
CA HIS A 54 11.76 3.47 12.38
C HIS A 54 10.55 3.25 11.46
N LYS A 55 10.13 1.99 11.28
CA LYS A 55 8.89 1.66 10.57
C LYS A 55 7.71 2.03 11.48
N ALA A 56 7.02 3.12 11.16
CA ALA A 56 5.96 3.70 11.97
C ALA A 56 4.58 3.14 11.60
N SER A 57 3.86 2.62 12.59
CA SER A 57 2.45 2.28 12.53
C SER A 57 1.66 3.16 13.53
N ARG A 58 0.36 3.01 13.63
CA ARG A 58 -0.51 3.80 14.52
C ARG A 58 0.05 3.93 15.94
N ARG A 59 0.48 2.80 16.53
CA ARG A 59 1.01 2.76 17.91
C ARG A 59 2.31 3.51 18.12
N ASP A 60 3.09 3.71 17.04
CA ASP A 60 4.41 4.35 17.11
C ASP A 60 4.30 5.88 17.00
N LEU A 61 3.17 6.40 16.47
CA LEU A 61 3.03 7.80 16.07
C LEU A 61 3.25 8.79 17.22
N SER A 62 2.58 8.58 18.34
CA SER A 62 2.70 9.47 19.50
C SER A 62 4.10 9.44 20.12
N VAL A 63 4.74 8.27 20.14
CA VAL A 63 6.09 8.10 20.67
C VAL A 63 7.11 8.83 19.79
N LEU A 64 7.10 8.58 18.48
CA LEU A 64 8.01 9.24 17.53
C LEU A 64 7.84 10.76 17.54
N CYS A 65 6.60 11.24 17.63
CA CYS A 65 6.35 12.68 17.72
C CYS A 65 6.86 13.29 19.03
N ALA A 66 6.67 12.62 20.14
CA ALA A 66 7.11 13.12 21.46
C ALA A 66 8.64 13.13 21.60
N GLU A 67 9.29 12.07 21.08
CA GLU A 67 10.76 11.92 21.15
C GLU A 67 11.51 12.67 20.04
N GLY A 68 10.79 13.28 19.09
CA GLY A 68 11.42 14.02 17.98
C GLY A 68 12.11 13.12 16.96
N GLU A 69 11.63 11.88 16.79
CA GLU A 69 12.26 10.87 15.94
C GLU A 69 11.69 10.85 14.51
N ASP A 70 12.46 10.20 13.61
CA ASP A 70 12.04 9.95 12.23
C ASP A 70 11.20 8.66 12.12
N GLY A 71 10.20 8.69 11.24
CA GLY A 71 9.36 7.52 10.97
C GLY A 71 9.05 7.34 9.49
N ALA A 72 9.34 6.15 8.97
CA ALA A 72 8.88 5.70 7.66
C ALA A 72 7.47 5.12 7.81
N THR A 73 6.51 5.76 7.16
CA THR A 73 5.09 5.48 7.34
C THR A 73 4.67 4.15 6.70
N THR A 74 3.83 3.39 7.39
CA THR A 74 3.04 2.30 6.82
C THR A 74 1.79 2.86 6.14
N VAL A 75 0.98 2.00 5.50
CA VAL A 75 -0.34 2.42 4.96
C VAL A 75 -1.16 3.08 6.06
N THR A 76 -1.22 2.48 7.25
CA THR A 76 -1.88 3.03 8.44
C THR A 76 -1.51 4.48 8.69
N THR A 77 -0.25 4.76 8.97
CA THR A 77 0.17 6.12 9.34
C THR A 77 0.13 7.09 8.16
N THR A 78 0.30 6.60 6.93
CA THR A 78 0.10 7.42 5.73
C THR A 78 -1.37 7.87 5.61
N MET A 79 -2.34 6.97 5.82
CA MET A 79 -3.76 7.32 5.81
C MET A 79 -4.10 8.35 6.91
N MET A 80 -3.58 8.16 8.13
CA MET A 80 -3.79 9.09 9.24
C MET A 80 -3.28 10.49 8.90
N ILE A 81 -2.03 10.59 8.44
CA ILE A 81 -1.41 11.88 8.10
C ILE A 81 -2.09 12.52 6.89
N ALA A 82 -2.43 11.72 5.87
CA ALA A 82 -3.19 12.18 4.70
C ALA A 82 -4.53 12.79 5.12
N HIS A 83 -5.29 12.09 5.98
CA HIS A 83 -6.57 12.58 6.49
C HIS A 83 -6.42 13.89 7.29
N MET A 84 -5.43 13.98 8.18
CA MET A 84 -5.12 15.20 8.94
C MET A 84 -4.75 16.38 8.03
N ALA A 85 -4.11 16.10 6.89
CA ALA A 85 -3.74 17.09 5.87
C ALA A 85 -4.86 17.40 4.87
N GLY A 86 -6.03 16.79 5.01
CA GLY A 86 -7.15 16.95 4.08
C GLY A 86 -7.00 16.20 2.76
N ILE A 87 -5.99 15.34 2.63
CA ILE A 87 -5.74 14.52 1.44
C ILE A 87 -6.75 13.37 1.41
N LYS A 88 -7.42 13.21 0.28
CA LYS A 88 -8.52 12.27 0.10
C LYS A 88 -8.13 10.95 -0.54
N ILE A 89 -7.08 10.93 -1.35
CA ILE A 89 -6.69 9.78 -2.16
C ILE A 89 -5.20 9.49 -1.95
N PHE A 90 -4.88 8.23 -1.68
CA PHE A 90 -3.54 7.75 -1.40
C PHE A 90 -3.19 6.58 -2.32
N ALA A 91 -2.01 6.59 -2.91
CA ALA A 91 -1.46 5.50 -3.73
C ALA A 91 -0.35 4.76 -3.00
N THR A 92 -0.39 3.43 -3.05
CA THR A 92 0.66 2.56 -2.53
C THR A 92 0.85 1.33 -3.42
N GLY A 93 1.90 0.56 -3.20
CA GLY A 93 2.09 -0.71 -3.91
C GLY A 93 1.03 -1.75 -3.53
N GLY A 94 0.85 -1.97 -2.23
CA GLY A 94 -0.11 -2.91 -1.68
C GLY A 94 -0.26 -2.73 -0.19
N ILE A 95 -1.41 -3.12 0.34
CA ILE A 95 -1.71 -3.05 1.76
C ILE A 95 -1.13 -4.25 2.53
N GLY A 96 -1.04 -4.10 3.85
CA GLY A 96 -0.98 -5.23 4.77
C GLY A 96 -2.32 -5.94 4.84
N GLY A 97 -2.34 -7.09 5.50
CA GLY A 97 -3.54 -7.91 5.61
C GLY A 97 -3.41 -8.92 6.74
N VAL A 98 -4.17 -9.99 6.67
CA VAL A 98 -4.09 -11.12 7.58
C VAL A 98 -2.90 -12.00 7.16
N HIS A 99 -1.97 -12.27 8.09
CA HIS A 99 -0.83 -13.16 7.81
C HIS A 99 -1.27 -14.62 7.76
N ARG A 100 -0.58 -15.45 6.97
CA ARG A 100 -0.84 -16.90 6.94
C ARG A 100 -0.56 -17.51 8.31
N GLY A 101 -1.52 -18.21 8.87
CA GLY A 101 -1.47 -18.74 10.24
C GLY A 101 -1.96 -17.76 11.31
N ALA A 102 -2.61 -16.67 10.92
CA ALA A 102 -3.14 -15.67 11.85
C ALA A 102 -4.23 -16.24 12.79
N GLU A 103 -4.88 -17.32 12.41
CA GLU A 103 -5.83 -18.05 13.26
C GLU A 103 -5.22 -18.53 14.59
N THR A 104 -3.89 -18.66 14.65
CA THR A 104 -3.15 -19.02 15.87
C THR A 104 -2.29 -17.90 16.42
N THR A 105 -1.81 -16.99 15.56
CA THR A 105 -0.87 -15.93 15.93
C THR A 105 -1.52 -14.57 16.15
N MET A 106 -2.72 -14.36 15.60
CA MET A 106 -3.41 -13.07 15.53
C MET A 106 -2.57 -11.98 14.83
N ASP A 107 -1.64 -12.39 13.93
CA ASP A 107 -0.81 -11.44 13.17
C ASP A 107 -1.63 -10.84 12.03
N ILE A 108 -2.29 -9.73 12.35
CA ILE A 108 -3.15 -8.95 11.43
C ILE A 108 -2.58 -7.54 11.34
N SER A 109 -2.44 -7.03 10.13
CA SER A 109 -1.92 -5.69 9.89
C SER A 109 -2.86 -4.61 10.40
N ALA A 110 -2.30 -3.61 11.07
CA ALA A 110 -3.03 -2.40 11.46
C ALA A 110 -3.60 -1.62 10.25
N ASP A 111 -3.14 -1.90 9.03
CA ASP A 111 -3.67 -1.28 7.81
C ASP A 111 -5.16 -1.57 7.64
N LEU A 112 -5.62 -2.77 8.03
CA LEU A 112 -7.03 -3.15 7.92
C LEU A 112 -7.90 -2.38 8.91
N GLU A 113 -7.42 -2.18 10.13
CA GLU A 113 -8.10 -1.36 11.14
C GLU A 113 -8.14 0.11 10.73
N GLU A 114 -7.09 0.64 10.11
CA GLU A 114 -7.08 2.01 9.65
C GLU A 114 -8.04 2.23 8.49
N LEU A 115 -8.10 1.28 7.54
CA LEU A 115 -9.10 1.29 6.47
C LEU A 115 -10.54 1.33 7.02
N ALA A 116 -10.79 0.70 8.17
CA ALA A 116 -12.10 0.71 8.82
C ALA A 116 -12.49 2.06 9.44
N HIS A 117 -11.53 2.96 9.72
CA HIS A 117 -11.77 4.14 10.55
C HIS A 117 -11.32 5.48 9.94
N THR A 118 -10.67 5.46 8.79
CA THR A 118 -10.12 6.68 8.18
C THR A 118 -10.60 6.85 6.75
N PRO A 119 -11.43 7.88 6.44
CA PRO A 119 -12.06 8.07 5.14
C PRO A 119 -11.08 8.60 4.09
N VAL A 120 -10.15 7.74 3.70
CA VAL A 120 -9.19 7.96 2.61
C VAL A 120 -9.32 6.81 1.62
N MET A 121 -9.41 7.13 0.33
CA MET A 121 -9.38 6.12 -0.72
C MET A 121 -7.93 5.66 -0.92
N VAL A 122 -7.71 4.35 -0.84
CA VAL A 122 -6.39 3.72 -1.04
C VAL A 122 -6.36 2.97 -2.35
N VAL A 123 -5.50 3.39 -3.29
CA VAL A 123 -5.30 2.73 -4.58
C VAL A 123 -4.03 1.88 -4.50
N CYS A 124 -4.17 0.58 -4.73
CA CYS A 124 -3.06 -0.37 -4.59
C CYS A 124 -3.23 -1.59 -5.53
N ALA A 125 -2.24 -2.47 -5.61
CA ALA A 125 -2.35 -3.74 -6.34
C ALA A 125 -2.94 -4.89 -5.49
N GLY A 126 -3.82 -4.57 -4.54
CA GLY A 126 -4.37 -5.51 -3.56
C GLY A 126 -3.51 -5.64 -2.31
N ALA A 127 -3.78 -6.66 -1.49
CA ALA A 127 -2.92 -7.03 -0.39
C ALA A 127 -1.63 -7.71 -0.90
N LYS A 128 -0.53 -7.58 -0.15
CA LYS A 128 0.73 -8.23 -0.52
C LYS A 128 0.56 -9.74 -0.62
N SER A 129 1.06 -10.34 -1.67
CA SER A 129 0.89 -11.78 -2.00
C SER A 129 1.44 -12.76 -0.95
N ILE A 130 2.27 -12.28 -0.02
CA ILE A 130 2.78 -13.04 1.14
C ILE A 130 1.71 -13.30 2.22
N LEU A 131 0.55 -12.65 2.10
CA LEU A 131 -0.55 -12.66 3.07
C LEU A 131 -1.60 -13.70 2.70
N ASP A 132 -2.54 -13.94 3.61
CA ASP A 132 -3.78 -14.67 3.33
C ASP A 132 -4.81 -13.71 2.73
N LEU A 133 -5.02 -13.84 1.43
CA LEU A 133 -5.89 -12.92 0.70
C LEU A 133 -7.38 -13.15 1.00
N GLY A 134 -7.78 -14.42 1.22
CA GLY A 134 -9.14 -14.77 1.57
C GLY A 134 -9.52 -14.20 2.94
N LEU A 135 -8.75 -14.49 3.98
CA LEU A 135 -8.98 -13.95 5.32
C LEU A 135 -8.86 -12.41 5.35
N THR A 136 -8.05 -11.83 4.48
CA THR A 136 -7.95 -10.36 4.36
C THR A 136 -9.24 -9.76 3.83
N LEU A 137 -9.88 -10.37 2.81
CA LEU A 137 -11.17 -9.92 2.28
C LEU A 137 -12.28 -10.05 3.33
N GLU A 138 -12.39 -11.20 4.01
CA GLU A 138 -13.36 -11.43 5.08
C GLU A 138 -13.23 -10.41 6.21
N TYR A 139 -11.99 -10.06 6.55
CA TYR A 139 -11.75 -9.05 7.59
C TYR A 139 -12.22 -7.65 7.14
N LEU A 140 -11.93 -7.27 5.88
CA LEU A 140 -12.37 -6.00 5.31
C LEU A 140 -13.90 -5.91 5.21
N GLU A 141 -14.56 -7.01 4.80
CA GLU A 141 -16.02 -7.10 4.76
C GLU A 141 -16.61 -6.86 6.16
N THR A 142 -16.14 -7.62 7.17
CA THR A 142 -16.58 -7.47 8.57
C THR A 142 -16.42 -6.03 9.07
N LYS A 143 -15.39 -5.31 8.61
CA LYS A 143 -15.13 -3.92 8.98
C LYS A 143 -15.89 -2.90 8.13
N GLY A 144 -16.68 -3.34 7.16
CA GLY A 144 -17.45 -2.46 6.28
C GLY A 144 -16.59 -1.63 5.33
N VAL A 145 -15.42 -2.14 4.93
CA VAL A 145 -14.53 -1.48 3.98
C VAL A 145 -14.86 -1.94 2.56
N PRO A 146 -15.37 -1.06 1.68
CA PRO A 146 -15.61 -1.43 0.29
C PRO A 146 -14.31 -1.77 -0.43
N VAL A 147 -14.28 -2.92 -1.13
CA VAL A 147 -13.18 -3.36 -1.97
C VAL A 147 -13.60 -3.30 -3.43
N LEU A 148 -13.01 -2.37 -4.18
CA LEU A 148 -13.34 -2.12 -5.58
C LEU A 148 -12.24 -2.67 -6.50
N GLY A 149 -12.62 -3.44 -7.52
CA GLY A 149 -11.71 -3.91 -8.56
C GLY A 149 -11.69 -2.95 -9.75
N TYR A 150 -10.57 -2.27 -10.01
CA TYR A 150 -10.45 -1.41 -11.18
C TYR A 150 -10.24 -2.25 -12.44
N GLN A 151 -11.25 -2.23 -13.33
CA GLN A 151 -11.31 -3.02 -14.58
C GLN A 151 -11.15 -4.54 -14.37
N THR A 152 -11.45 -5.03 -13.17
CA THR A 152 -11.39 -6.44 -12.82
C THR A 152 -12.53 -6.83 -11.87
N LYS A 153 -12.96 -8.08 -11.93
CA LYS A 153 -13.86 -8.70 -10.94
C LYS A 153 -13.11 -9.57 -9.94
N GLU A 154 -11.80 -9.75 -10.18
CA GLU A 154 -10.96 -10.59 -9.34
C GLU A 154 -9.96 -9.73 -8.58
N LEU A 155 -9.75 -10.03 -7.30
CA LEU A 155 -8.75 -9.37 -6.48
C LEU A 155 -7.34 -9.62 -7.06
N PRO A 156 -6.57 -8.59 -7.43
CA PRO A 156 -5.19 -8.79 -7.83
C PRO A 156 -4.33 -9.19 -6.63
N ALA A 157 -3.35 -10.05 -6.87
CA ALA A 157 -2.45 -10.57 -5.84
C ALA A 157 -1.05 -9.94 -5.93
N PHE A 158 -0.99 -8.60 -5.96
CA PHE A 158 0.23 -7.80 -5.96
C PHE A 158 1.11 -8.04 -7.19
N TYR A 159 1.89 -9.14 -7.23
CA TYR A 159 2.75 -9.49 -8.36
C TYR A 159 2.00 -10.15 -9.53
N THR A 160 0.80 -10.64 -9.27
CA THR A 160 -0.04 -11.29 -10.27
C THR A 160 -1.37 -10.58 -10.39
N ARG A 161 -1.97 -10.68 -11.59
CA ARG A 161 -3.26 -10.04 -11.88
C ARG A 161 -4.45 -10.76 -11.24
N ARG A 162 -4.26 -12.01 -10.83
CA ARG A 162 -5.31 -12.91 -10.35
C ARG A 162 -4.91 -13.60 -9.06
N SER A 163 -5.84 -13.70 -8.14
CA SER A 163 -5.69 -14.41 -6.86
C SER A 163 -6.54 -15.66 -6.73
N GLY A 164 -7.64 -15.74 -7.50
CA GLY A 164 -8.70 -16.73 -7.33
C GLY A 164 -9.84 -16.24 -6.43
N PHE A 165 -9.77 -15.03 -5.88
CA PHE A 165 -10.82 -14.41 -5.08
C PHE A 165 -11.51 -13.30 -5.87
N GLU A 166 -12.83 -13.21 -5.79
CA GLU A 166 -13.60 -12.14 -6.42
C GLU A 166 -13.68 -10.91 -5.51
N VAL A 167 -13.91 -9.75 -6.13
CA VAL A 167 -14.30 -8.51 -5.46
C VAL A 167 -15.76 -8.20 -5.75
N ASP A 168 -16.47 -7.59 -4.81
CA ASP A 168 -17.90 -7.36 -4.94
C ASP A 168 -18.24 -6.39 -6.08
N TYR A 169 -17.40 -5.38 -6.29
CA TYR A 169 -17.68 -4.29 -7.21
C TYR A 169 -16.54 -4.08 -8.19
N ARG A 170 -16.86 -4.21 -9.48
CA ARG A 170 -15.99 -3.76 -10.56
C ARG A 170 -16.29 -2.31 -10.91
N VAL A 171 -15.25 -1.50 -11.08
CA VAL A 171 -15.31 -0.12 -11.56
C VAL A 171 -14.39 0.04 -12.77
N ASP A 172 -14.80 0.86 -13.74
CA ASP A 172 -14.13 0.90 -15.04
C ASP A 172 -13.50 2.26 -15.35
N SER A 173 -13.76 3.30 -14.55
CA SER A 173 -13.19 4.61 -14.80
C SER A 173 -12.85 5.40 -13.52
N PRO A 174 -11.90 6.37 -13.60
CA PRO A 174 -11.58 7.29 -12.49
C PRO A 174 -12.77 8.13 -12.04
N GLU A 175 -13.66 8.52 -12.96
CA GLU A 175 -14.88 9.29 -12.67
C GLU A 175 -15.84 8.47 -11.80
N GLN A 176 -15.98 7.17 -12.10
CA GLN A 176 -16.79 6.28 -11.30
C GLN A 176 -16.24 6.13 -9.88
N LEU A 177 -14.91 5.96 -9.74
CA LEU A 177 -14.23 5.93 -8.44
C LEU A 177 -14.46 7.22 -7.65
N ALA A 178 -14.27 8.36 -8.29
CA ALA A 178 -14.48 9.67 -7.70
C ALA A 178 -15.92 9.84 -7.18
N LYS A 179 -16.90 9.44 -7.98
CA LYS A 179 -18.33 9.50 -7.64
C LYS A 179 -18.68 8.61 -6.46
N ILE A 180 -18.19 7.36 -6.43
CA ILE A 180 -18.38 6.44 -5.31
C ILE A 180 -17.79 7.04 -4.03
N PHE A 181 -16.57 7.56 -4.11
CA PHE A 181 -15.91 8.12 -2.93
C PHE A 181 -16.56 9.43 -2.46
N ARG A 182 -17.07 10.27 -3.36
CA ARG A 182 -17.85 11.44 -3.00
C ARG A 182 -19.11 11.03 -2.25
N THR A 183 -19.89 10.10 -2.79
CA THR A 183 -21.08 9.57 -2.13
C THR A 183 -20.78 8.96 -0.76
N HIS A 184 -19.68 8.22 -0.65
CA HIS A 184 -19.22 7.63 0.61
C HIS A 184 -18.98 8.70 1.68
N ASN A 185 -18.32 9.81 1.32
CA ASN A 185 -18.10 10.95 2.22
C ASN A 185 -19.41 11.70 2.54
N ASP A 186 -20.30 11.88 1.56
CA ASP A 186 -21.58 12.57 1.74
C ASP A 186 -22.53 11.78 2.68
N LEU A 187 -22.40 10.46 2.71
CA LEU A 187 -23.06 9.57 3.69
C LEU A 187 -22.39 9.56 5.07
N ALA A 188 -21.32 10.32 5.25
CA ALA A 188 -20.52 10.38 6.49
C ALA A 188 -20.01 9.01 6.97
N LEU A 189 -19.72 8.10 6.04
CA LEU A 189 -19.11 6.82 6.37
C LEU A 189 -17.66 7.02 6.79
N SER A 190 -17.28 6.42 7.90
CA SER A 190 -15.96 6.62 8.51
C SER A 190 -14.86 5.74 7.94
N SER A 191 -15.20 4.69 7.20
CA SER A 191 -14.20 3.81 6.58
C SER A 191 -13.52 4.47 5.38
N GLY A 192 -12.34 3.97 5.02
CA GLY A 192 -11.76 4.20 3.71
C GLY A 192 -12.41 3.33 2.64
N ILE A 193 -11.94 3.49 1.41
CA ILE A 193 -12.29 2.63 0.28
C ILE A 193 -10.98 2.03 -0.26
N LEU A 194 -10.95 0.71 -0.44
CA LEU A 194 -9.83 0.02 -1.06
C LEU A 194 -10.09 -0.15 -2.56
N VAL A 195 -9.26 0.46 -3.40
CA VAL A 195 -9.28 0.27 -4.86
C VAL A 195 -8.12 -0.64 -5.24
N THR A 196 -8.45 -1.79 -5.81
CA THR A 196 -7.47 -2.78 -6.25
C THR A 196 -7.27 -2.68 -7.76
N ASN A 197 -6.06 -2.29 -8.15
CA ASN A 197 -5.66 -2.02 -9.53
C ASN A 197 -4.61 -3.07 -9.97
N PRO A 198 -4.97 -4.01 -10.86
CA PRO A 198 -4.05 -5.05 -11.29
C PRO A 198 -2.75 -4.48 -11.89
N ILE A 199 -1.64 -5.12 -11.59
CA ILE A 199 -0.36 -4.84 -12.26
C ILE A 199 -0.55 -4.92 -13.80
N PRO A 200 0.08 -4.03 -14.60
CA PRO A 200 0.05 -4.16 -16.05
C PRO A 200 0.57 -5.52 -16.50
N GLU A 201 -0.05 -6.10 -17.54
CA GLU A 201 0.16 -7.50 -17.93
C GLU A 201 1.61 -7.81 -18.27
N GLU A 202 2.28 -6.88 -18.96
CA GLU A 202 3.70 -7.02 -19.35
C GLU A 202 4.68 -7.06 -18.16
N TYR A 203 4.24 -6.68 -16.95
CA TYR A 203 5.03 -6.68 -15.72
C TYR A 203 4.55 -7.68 -14.69
N ALA A 204 3.47 -8.41 -14.99
CA ALA A 204 2.94 -9.45 -14.12
C ALA A 204 3.88 -10.66 -14.09
N MET A 205 4.10 -11.18 -12.88
CA MET A 205 4.92 -12.40 -12.74
C MET A 205 4.07 -13.65 -13.01
N PRO A 206 4.67 -14.74 -13.57
CA PRO A 206 4.00 -16.02 -13.65
C PRO A 206 3.64 -16.52 -12.24
N LYS A 207 2.38 -16.94 -12.05
CA LYS A 207 1.84 -17.33 -10.75
C LYS A 207 2.65 -18.44 -10.08
N GLU A 208 2.99 -19.49 -10.83
CA GLU A 208 3.75 -20.62 -10.29
C GLU A 208 5.19 -20.23 -9.83
N VAL A 209 5.78 -19.22 -10.45
CA VAL A 209 7.13 -18.75 -10.09
C VAL A 209 7.06 -17.99 -8.78
N ILE A 210 6.11 -17.04 -8.68
CA ILE A 210 6.01 -16.19 -7.50
C ILE A 210 5.47 -16.96 -6.28
N ASP A 211 4.53 -17.87 -6.47
CA ASP A 211 3.98 -18.67 -5.36
C ASP A 211 5.10 -19.53 -4.73
N ARG A 212 5.92 -20.22 -5.54
CA ARG A 212 7.08 -20.98 -5.03
C ARG A 212 8.09 -20.11 -4.29
N ALA A 213 8.36 -18.91 -4.80
CA ALA A 213 9.26 -17.98 -4.13
C ALA A 213 8.72 -17.52 -2.77
N ILE A 214 7.41 -17.25 -2.69
CA ILE A 214 6.72 -16.84 -1.46
C ILE A 214 6.74 -18.00 -0.44
N ASP A 215 6.37 -19.21 -0.85
CA ASP A 215 6.33 -20.38 0.04
C ASP A 215 7.71 -20.67 0.64
N LYS A 216 8.76 -20.57 -0.18
CA LYS A 216 10.14 -20.69 0.30
C LYS A 216 10.52 -19.60 1.28
N ALA A 217 10.20 -18.35 0.98
CA ALA A 217 10.50 -17.23 1.86
C ALA A 217 9.76 -17.34 3.22
N ILE A 218 8.51 -17.81 3.22
CA ILE A 218 7.71 -18.06 4.45
C ILE A 218 8.34 -19.19 5.28
N ALA A 219 8.76 -20.27 4.66
CA ALA A 219 9.43 -21.37 5.37
C ALA A 219 10.72 -20.88 6.06
N GLU A 220 11.57 -20.17 5.34
CA GLU A 220 12.81 -19.58 5.89
C GLU A 220 12.55 -18.56 7.00
N CYS A 221 11.48 -17.74 6.86
CA CYS A 221 11.06 -16.78 7.91
C CYS A 221 10.71 -17.51 9.22
N LYS A 222 9.97 -18.62 9.13
CA LYS A 222 9.61 -19.46 10.29
C LYS A 222 10.83 -20.12 10.92
N GLU A 223 11.73 -20.69 10.11
CA GLU A 223 12.98 -21.31 10.58
C GLU A 223 13.87 -20.33 11.33
N GLN A 224 13.93 -19.07 10.88
CA GLN A 224 14.71 -18.01 11.51
C GLN A 224 14.01 -17.35 12.70
N GLY A 225 12.78 -17.72 13.02
CA GLY A 225 12.03 -17.15 14.14
C GLY A 225 11.71 -15.67 13.97
N ILE A 226 11.53 -15.19 12.71
CA ILE A 226 11.24 -13.79 12.43
C ILE A 226 9.75 -13.53 12.61
N HIS A 227 9.39 -12.55 13.46
CA HIS A 227 8.01 -12.25 13.85
C HIS A 227 7.70 -10.74 13.83
N GLY A 228 6.39 -10.42 13.79
CA GLY A 228 5.87 -9.07 13.94
C GLY A 228 6.32 -8.12 12.84
N LYS A 229 6.75 -6.90 13.20
CA LYS A 229 7.08 -5.84 12.23
C LYS A 229 8.24 -6.17 11.27
N ALA A 230 9.07 -7.16 11.59
CA ALA A 230 10.19 -7.60 10.75
C ALA A 230 9.75 -8.59 9.65
N THR A 231 8.62 -9.27 9.80
CA THR A 231 8.14 -10.32 8.88
C THR A 231 7.99 -9.80 7.44
N THR A 232 7.20 -8.77 7.22
CA THR A 232 6.95 -8.25 5.86
C THR A 232 8.22 -7.76 5.15
N PRO A 233 9.09 -6.94 5.76
CA PRO A 233 10.35 -6.55 5.12
C PRO A 233 11.24 -7.73 4.75
N PHE A 234 11.37 -8.71 5.65
CA PHE A 234 12.13 -9.93 5.39
C PHE A 234 11.57 -10.71 4.20
N LEU A 235 10.26 -10.99 4.20
CA LEU A 235 9.63 -11.78 3.13
C LEU A 235 9.77 -11.10 1.77
N LEU A 236 9.55 -9.78 1.67
CA LEU A 236 9.70 -9.06 0.41
C LEU A 236 11.14 -9.04 -0.09
N ALA A 237 12.13 -8.86 0.79
CA ALA A 237 13.53 -8.91 0.43
C ALA A 237 13.92 -10.33 -0.06
N ARG A 238 13.47 -11.35 0.67
CA ARG A 238 13.79 -12.74 0.33
C ARG A 238 13.15 -13.18 -0.99
N VAL A 239 11.90 -12.79 -1.24
CA VAL A 239 11.24 -13.04 -2.54
C VAL A 239 12.01 -12.34 -3.66
N ALA A 240 12.50 -11.11 -3.47
CA ALA A 240 13.30 -10.41 -4.47
C ALA A 240 14.62 -11.16 -4.77
N GLU A 241 15.31 -11.69 -3.75
CA GLU A 241 16.51 -12.50 -3.94
C GLU A 241 16.21 -13.81 -4.70
N ILE A 242 15.15 -14.54 -4.30
CA ILE A 242 14.79 -15.82 -4.94
C ILE A 242 14.40 -15.62 -6.41
N THR A 243 13.80 -14.48 -6.75
CA THR A 243 13.36 -14.14 -8.12
C THR A 243 14.44 -13.37 -8.92
N GLY A 244 15.67 -13.26 -8.42
CA GLY A 244 16.75 -12.56 -9.11
C GLY A 244 16.50 -11.07 -9.35
N GLY A 245 15.59 -10.46 -8.59
CA GLY A 245 15.22 -9.04 -8.70
C GLY A 245 13.95 -8.79 -9.51
N ASP A 246 13.40 -9.76 -10.23
CA ASP A 246 12.20 -9.58 -11.06
C ASP A 246 10.99 -9.11 -10.26
N SER A 247 10.78 -9.62 -9.05
CA SER A 247 9.68 -9.18 -8.18
C SER A 247 9.84 -7.73 -7.73
N LEU A 248 11.07 -7.23 -7.58
CA LEU A 248 11.32 -5.83 -7.28
C LEU A 248 10.98 -4.93 -8.47
N ALA A 249 11.36 -5.35 -9.69
CA ALA A 249 11.00 -4.64 -10.92
C ALA A 249 9.47 -4.58 -11.09
N SER A 250 8.77 -5.71 -10.91
CA SER A 250 7.29 -5.76 -10.90
C SER A 250 6.68 -4.82 -9.85
N ASN A 251 7.24 -4.80 -8.63
CA ASN A 251 6.77 -3.91 -7.54
C ASN A 251 6.88 -2.42 -7.92
N ILE A 252 7.96 -2.00 -8.56
CA ILE A 252 8.11 -0.62 -9.04
C ILE A 252 7.02 -0.29 -10.07
N ARG A 253 6.74 -1.18 -11.00
CA ARG A 253 5.75 -0.97 -12.06
C ARG A 253 4.32 -0.89 -11.54
N LEU A 254 3.94 -1.76 -10.59
CA LEU A 254 2.60 -1.67 -9.98
C LEU A 254 2.42 -0.38 -9.17
N VAL A 255 3.47 0.12 -8.50
CA VAL A 255 3.41 1.41 -7.78
C VAL A 255 3.16 2.56 -8.77
N TYR A 256 3.86 2.60 -9.89
CA TYR A 256 3.66 3.62 -10.93
C TYR A 256 2.24 3.57 -11.51
N ASN A 257 1.72 2.37 -11.78
CA ASN A 257 0.36 2.18 -12.28
C ASN A 257 -0.70 2.67 -11.27
N ASN A 258 -0.50 2.37 -9.99
CA ASN A 258 -1.39 2.82 -8.91
C ASN A 258 -1.35 4.34 -8.74
N ALA A 259 -0.16 4.94 -8.80
CA ALA A 259 0.01 6.39 -8.71
C ALA A 259 -0.70 7.13 -9.85
N ALA A 260 -0.61 6.62 -11.08
CA ALA A 260 -1.30 7.19 -12.23
C ALA A 260 -2.83 7.11 -12.09
N LEU A 261 -3.37 5.98 -11.63
CA LEU A 261 -4.81 5.83 -11.38
C LEU A 261 -5.29 6.75 -10.25
N ALA A 262 -4.57 6.78 -9.13
CA ALA A 262 -4.90 7.63 -7.99
C ALA A 262 -4.91 9.13 -8.38
N ALA A 263 -3.92 9.57 -9.16
CA ALA A 263 -3.84 10.95 -9.64
C ALA A 263 -5.05 11.31 -10.53
N ARG A 264 -5.39 10.47 -11.51
CA ARG A 264 -6.57 10.68 -12.36
C ARG A 264 -7.86 10.71 -11.54
N THR A 265 -7.99 9.80 -10.56
CA THR A 265 -9.15 9.78 -9.67
C THR A 265 -9.24 11.04 -8.81
N ALA A 266 -8.10 11.56 -8.33
CA ALA A 266 -8.05 12.81 -7.58
C ALA A 266 -8.50 14.01 -8.42
N VAL A 267 -8.07 14.08 -9.67
CA VAL A 267 -8.52 15.12 -10.62
C VAL A 267 -10.04 15.06 -10.83
N GLU A 268 -10.60 13.85 -11.03
CA GLU A 268 -12.06 13.71 -11.19
C GLU A 268 -12.82 14.03 -9.89
N TYR A 269 -12.26 13.66 -8.74
CA TYR A 269 -12.87 13.99 -7.43
C TYR A 269 -12.94 15.51 -7.18
N CYS A 270 -11.94 16.27 -7.63
CA CYS A 270 -11.94 17.74 -7.50
C CYS A 270 -12.94 18.46 -8.42
N LYS A 271 -13.53 17.77 -9.41
CA LYS A 271 -14.56 18.32 -10.29
C LYS A 271 -15.98 18.20 -9.70
N LEU A 272 -16.15 17.38 -8.67
CA LEU A 272 -17.42 17.13 -7.98
C LEU A 272 -17.63 18.06 -6.81
#